data_1a88aa4988ad110cc7656cf7998aae11
#
_entry.id   1a88aa4988ad110cc7656cf7998aae11
#
_cell.length_a   1.000
_cell.length_b   1.000
_cell.length_c   1.000
_cell.angle_alpha   90.00
_cell.angle_beta   90.00
_cell.angle_gamma   90.00
#
_symmetry.space_group_name_H-M   'P 1'
#
loop_
_entity.id
_entity.type
_entity.pdbx_description
1 polymer ?
#
loop_
_entity_poly.entity_id
_entity_poly.type
_entity_poly.pdbx_seq_one_letter_code
_entity_poly.pdbx_strand_id
1 'polypeptide(L)'
;HLEPSHIDEKLPDITEFARTYLGVEPYTEPVPVFPTCHYFMGGIPTNIQAEVLQDNDTVVPGLYAAGEVACVSVHGSNRLGTNSLLDINVFGRRAGIYAAEYAAQADWVELPEGGELPTVEHIENLRSATGSERVADIRAELQESMDADMQVFRDEDSIRRALAKIEELRGRYENVSVQDK
;
A
#
# COMPACT_ATOMS: atom_id res chain seq x y z
N HIS A 1 1.12 -21.57 -28.43
CA HIS A 1 2.17 -22.58 -28.66
C HIS A 1 2.28 -23.61 -27.53
N LEU A 2 1.52 -23.43 -26.45
CA LEU A 2 1.39 -24.40 -25.34
C LEU A 2 0.11 -25.23 -25.54
N GLU A 3 0.18 -26.50 -25.16
CA GLU A 3 -0.99 -27.37 -25.20
C GLU A 3 -2.04 -26.89 -24.16
N PRO A 4 -3.34 -26.89 -24.50
CA PRO A 4 -4.40 -26.48 -23.59
C PRO A 4 -4.36 -27.18 -22.22
N SER A 5 -4.08 -28.47 -22.21
CA SER A 5 -3.97 -29.25 -20.98
C SER A 5 -2.87 -28.74 -20.03
N HIS A 6 -1.77 -28.21 -20.58
CA HIS A 6 -0.70 -27.62 -19.80
C HIS A 6 -1.10 -26.28 -19.21
N ILE A 7 -1.86 -25.46 -19.95
CA ILE A 7 -2.39 -24.19 -19.45
C ILE A 7 -3.39 -24.44 -18.31
N ASP A 8 -4.31 -25.39 -18.49
CA ASP A 8 -5.26 -25.76 -17.45
C ASP A 8 -4.59 -26.28 -16.17
N GLU A 9 -3.53 -27.08 -16.33
CA GLU A 9 -2.78 -27.57 -15.17
C GLU A 9 -2.07 -26.48 -14.38
N LYS A 10 -1.52 -25.49 -15.09
CA LYS A 10 -0.66 -24.45 -14.47
C LYS A 10 -1.38 -23.17 -14.12
N LEU A 11 -2.46 -22.83 -14.84
CA LEU A 11 -3.18 -21.57 -14.72
C LEU A 11 -4.70 -21.76 -14.67
N PRO A 12 -5.26 -22.71 -13.87
CA PRO A 12 -6.68 -23.03 -13.88
C PRO A 12 -7.55 -21.82 -13.56
N ASP A 13 -7.19 -21.05 -12.53
CA ASP A 13 -7.99 -19.89 -12.09
C ASP A 13 -8.01 -18.78 -13.16
N ILE A 14 -6.89 -18.53 -13.83
CA ILE A 14 -6.79 -17.50 -14.86
C ILE A 14 -7.63 -17.87 -16.09
N THR A 15 -7.62 -19.15 -16.50
CA THR A 15 -8.45 -19.62 -17.59
C THR A 15 -9.94 -19.54 -17.25
N GLU A 16 -10.33 -19.90 -16.04
CA GLU A 16 -11.71 -19.77 -15.57
C GLU A 16 -12.16 -18.32 -15.50
N PHE A 17 -11.34 -17.42 -14.96
CA PHE A 17 -11.65 -16.00 -14.87
C PHE A 17 -11.79 -15.33 -16.24
N ALA A 18 -10.91 -15.66 -17.19
CA ALA A 18 -11.01 -15.16 -18.54
C ALA A 18 -12.35 -15.55 -19.21
N ARG A 19 -12.77 -16.80 -19.07
CA ARG A 19 -14.05 -17.28 -19.58
C ARG A 19 -15.25 -16.65 -18.88
N THR A 20 -15.21 -16.62 -17.54
CA THR A 20 -16.34 -16.19 -16.72
C THR A 20 -16.57 -14.68 -16.77
N TYR A 21 -15.53 -13.88 -16.64
CA TYR A 21 -15.65 -12.43 -16.48
C TYR A 21 -15.41 -11.64 -17.77
N LEU A 22 -14.61 -12.18 -18.69
CA LEU A 22 -14.29 -11.50 -19.94
C LEU A 22 -14.98 -12.13 -21.16
N GLY A 23 -15.51 -13.34 -21.05
CA GLY A 23 -16.05 -14.09 -22.18
C GLY A 23 -15.00 -14.48 -23.21
N VAL A 24 -13.72 -14.55 -22.81
CA VAL A 24 -12.58 -14.84 -23.69
C VAL A 24 -12.15 -16.29 -23.51
N GLU A 25 -11.89 -16.98 -24.63
CA GLU A 25 -11.30 -18.33 -24.64
C GLU A 25 -9.77 -18.25 -24.72
N PRO A 26 -9.05 -18.45 -23.59
CA PRO A 26 -7.60 -18.17 -23.50
C PRO A 26 -6.72 -19.05 -24.41
N TYR A 27 -7.26 -20.14 -24.95
CA TYR A 27 -6.50 -21.00 -25.85
C TYR A 27 -6.42 -20.47 -27.27
N THR A 28 -7.42 -19.69 -27.67
CA THR A 28 -7.60 -19.22 -29.04
C THR A 28 -7.61 -17.69 -29.15
N GLU A 29 -7.83 -17.00 -28.05
CA GLU A 29 -7.96 -15.54 -28.00
C GLU A 29 -6.99 -14.92 -26.98
N PRO A 30 -6.44 -13.74 -27.27
CA PRO A 30 -5.63 -13.01 -26.29
C PRO A 30 -6.46 -12.55 -25.10
N VAL A 31 -5.99 -12.80 -23.90
CA VAL A 31 -6.56 -12.23 -22.67
C VAL A 31 -6.04 -10.81 -22.51
N PRO A 32 -6.92 -9.79 -22.42
CA PRO A 32 -6.48 -8.41 -22.21
C PRO A 32 -5.83 -8.26 -20.84
N VAL A 33 -4.71 -7.56 -20.80
CA VAL A 33 -3.98 -7.22 -19.57
C VAL A 33 -3.74 -5.71 -19.50
N PHE A 34 -3.89 -5.16 -18.30
CA PHE A 34 -3.61 -3.76 -18.05
C PHE A 34 -2.43 -3.67 -17.08
N PRO A 35 -1.37 -2.92 -17.42
CA PRO A 35 -0.32 -2.61 -16.45
C PRO A 35 -0.91 -1.80 -15.31
N THR A 36 -0.75 -2.29 -14.09
CA THR A 36 -1.18 -1.60 -12.88
C THR A 36 -0.07 -1.56 -11.85
N CYS A 37 -0.10 -0.56 -10.98
CA CYS A 37 0.79 -0.53 -9.83
C CYS A 37 0.46 -1.71 -8.90
N HIS A 38 1.44 -2.59 -8.69
CA HIS A 38 1.26 -3.78 -7.89
C HIS A 38 1.99 -3.69 -6.53
N TYR A 39 3.19 -3.14 -6.54
CA TYR A 39 4.07 -3.10 -5.37
C TYR A 39 4.94 -1.84 -5.42
N PHE A 40 5.10 -1.15 -4.30
CA PHE A 40 6.00 -0.01 -4.19
C PHE A 40 7.30 -0.42 -3.50
N MET A 41 8.42 -0.19 -4.20
CA MET A 41 9.73 -0.31 -3.60
C MET A 41 10.04 0.94 -2.78
N GLY A 42 10.75 0.77 -1.69
CA GLY A 42 10.97 1.82 -0.71
C GLY A 42 10.12 1.61 0.54
N GLY A 43 9.85 2.66 1.29
CA GLY A 43 9.09 2.60 2.52
C GLY A 43 9.87 3.09 3.74
N ILE A 44 9.52 2.62 4.91
CA ILE A 44 10.16 2.97 6.18
C ILE A 44 11.58 2.39 6.20
N PRO A 45 12.66 3.21 6.27
CA PRO A 45 14.02 2.70 6.31
C PRO A 45 14.25 1.80 7.52
N THR A 46 14.84 0.64 7.30
CA THR A 46 15.19 -0.30 8.37
C THR A 46 16.59 -0.85 8.18
N ASN A 47 17.20 -1.26 9.30
CA ASN A 47 18.40 -2.10 9.27
C ASN A 47 18.04 -3.58 9.09
N ILE A 48 19.04 -4.45 9.07
CA ILE A 48 18.84 -5.90 8.90
C ILE A 48 18.16 -6.59 10.09
N GLN A 49 18.05 -5.92 11.24
CA GLN A 49 17.29 -6.36 12.41
C GLN A 49 15.81 -5.93 12.33
N ALA A 50 15.44 -5.25 11.25
CA ALA A 50 14.12 -4.65 11.03
C ALA A 50 13.79 -3.47 11.98
N GLU A 51 14.79 -2.92 12.66
CA GLU A 51 14.64 -1.70 13.45
C GLU A 51 14.50 -0.49 12.53
N VAL A 52 13.54 0.38 12.82
CA VAL A 52 13.31 1.61 12.04
C VAL A 52 14.45 2.58 12.24
N LEU A 53 14.89 3.19 11.15
CA LEU A 53 15.93 4.21 11.14
C LEU A 53 15.30 5.60 10.95
N GLN A 54 15.66 6.54 11.83
CA GLN A 54 15.29 7.95 11.69
C GLN A 54 16.11 8.63 10.58
N ASP A 55 17.37 8.23 10.47
CA ASP A 55 18.30 8.60 9.42
C ASP A 55 19.16 7.38 9.06
N ASN A 56 20.26 7.56 8.31
CA ASN A 56 21.04 6.42 7.83
C ASN A 56 21.58 5.48 8.91
N ASP A 57 21.78 5.99 10.14
CA ASP A 57 22.51 5.27 11.18
C ASP A 57 21.78 5.25 12.55
N THR A 58 20.76 6.09 12.74
CA THR A 58 20.10 6.26 14.04
C THR A 58 18.85 5.38 14.12
N VAL A 59 18.86 4.39 15.00
CA VAL A 59 17.72 3.53 15.29
C VAL A 59 16.67 4.29 16.11
N VAL A 60 15.41 4.14 15.77
CA VAL A 60 14.26 4.53 16.60
C VAL A 60 13.95 3.40 17.58
N PRO A 61 14.28 3.55 18.88
CA PRO A 61 14.14 2.45 19.82
C PRO A 61 12.69 1.94 19.95
N GLY A 62 12.52 0.63 19.87
CA GLY A 62 11.21 -0.01 20.04
C GLY A 62 10.30 0.04 18.82
N LEU A 63 10.72 0.63 17.71
CA LEU A 63 9.95 0.67 16.47
C LEU A 63 10.55 -0.25 15.42
N TYR A 64 9.74 -1.14 14.87
CA TYR A 64 10.13 -2.14 13.88
C TYR A 64 9.23 -2.08 12.66
N ALA A 65 9.79 -2.37 11.48
CA ALA A 65 9.01 -2.50 10.24
C ALA A 65 9.57 -3.64 9.38
N ALA A 66 8.69 -4.39 8.72
CA ALA A 66 9.05 -5.48 7.83
C ALA A 66 8.01 -5.65 6.72
N GLY A 67 8.41 -6.25 5.60
CA GLY A 67 7.56 -6.45 4.43
C GLY A 67 7.43 -5.20 3.58
N GLU A 68 6.35 -5.10 2.81
CA GLU A 68 6.17 -4.02 1.81
C GLU A 68 6.26 -2.61 2.39
N VAL A 69 5.84 -2.40 3.64
CA VAL A 69 5.92 -1.10 4.32
C VAL A 69 7.36 -0.67 4.61
N ALA A 70 8.29 -1.62 4.66
CA ALA A 70 9.68 -1.40 5.06
C ALA A 70 10.63 -1.31 3.87
N CYS A 71 11.73 -0.60 4.05
CA CYS A 71 12.83 -0.53 3.10
C CYS A 71 14.15 -0.95 3.75
N VAL A 72 14.44 -2.24 3.71
CA VAL A 72 15.75 -2.80 4.04
C VAL A 72 16.70 -2.80 2.84
N SER A 73 16.28 -2.20 1.71
CA SER A 73 17.04 -2.03 0.46
C SER A 73 17.38 -3.32 -0.31
N VAL A 74 16.62 -4.41 -0.10
CA VAL A 74 16.87 -5.69 -0.79
C VAL A 74 16.25 -5.80 -2.18
N HIS A 75 15.36 -4.87 -2.55
CA HIS A 75 14.61 -4.93 -3.81
C HIS A 75 15.12 -3.97 -4.90
N GLY A 76 15.96 -3.00 -4.55
CA GLY A 76 16.41 -1.97 -5.49
C GLY A 76 15.24 -1.14 -6.02
N SER A 77 15.26 -0.79 -7.29
CA SER A 77 14.18 -0.03 -7.95
C SER A 77 12.95 -0.87 -8.28
N ASN A 78 13.10 -2.19 -8.39
CA ASN A 78 12.00 -3.13 -8.63
C ASN A 78 12.37 -4.51 -8.10
N ARG A 79 11.46 -5.15 -7.36
CA ARG A 79 11.70 -6.48 -6.80
C ARG A 79 11.64 -7.56 -7.88
N LEU A 80 12.40 -8.62 -7.66
CA LEU A 80 12.27 -9.85 -8.43
C LEU A 80 10.94 -10.55 -8.06
N GLY A 81 10.34 -11.21 -9.03
CA GLY A 81 9.11 -11.98 -8.83
C GLY A 81 9.24 -12.92 -7.63
N THR A 82 8.20 -13.00 -6.79
CA THR A 82 8.10 -13.78 -5.55
C THR A 82 8.98 -13.32 -4.38
N ASN A 83 9.96 -12.44 -4.57
CA ASN A 83 10.85 -12.02 -3.49
C ASN A 83 10.13 -11.24 -2.37
N SER A 84 8.93 -10.71 -2.57
CA SER A 84 8.14 -10.16 -1.47
C SER A 84 7.78 -11.21 -0.42
N LEU A 85 7.53 -12.46 -0.85
CA LEU A 85 7.26 -13.56 0.08
C LEU A 85 8.50 -13.92 0.92
N LEU A 86 9.69 -13.85 0.33
CA LEU A 86 10.95 -14.04 1.07
C LEU A 86 11.19 -12.89 2.05
N ASP A 87 10.97 -11.65 1.61
CA ASP A 87 11.11 -10.45 2.43
C ASP A 87 10.22 -10.52 3.67
N ILE A 88 8.90 -10.69 3.51
CA ILE A 88 7.97 -10.75 4.65
C ILE A 88 8.30 -11.90 5.62
N ASN A 89 8.76 -13.05 5.13
CA ASN A 89 9.11 -14.17 5.99
C ASN A 89 10.44 -13.94 6.73
N VAL A 90 11.47 -13.48 6.03
CA VAL A 90 12.80 -13.27 6.61
C VAL A 90 12.77 -12.09 7.58
N PHE A 91 12.34 -10.91 7.12
CA PHE A 91 12.38 -9.70 7.95
C PHE A 91 11.24 -9.64 8.96
N GLY A 92 10.07 -10.23 8.67
CA GLY A 92 9.01 -10.39 9.67
C GLY A 92 9.46 -11.26 10.85
N ARG A 93 10.15 -12.38 10.57
CA ARG A 93 10.74 -13.21 11.63
C ARG A 93 11.82 -12.45 12.41
N ARG A 94 12.69 -11.69 11.72
CA ARG A 94 13.73 -10.90 12.39
C ARG A 94 13.10 -9.82 13.27
N ALA A 95 12.14 -9.06 12.75
CA ALA A 95 11.40 -8.07 13.51
C ALA A 95 10.79 -8.65 14.80
N GLY A 96 10.16 -9.83 14.70
CA GLY A 96 9.58 -10.50 15.85
C GLY A 96 10.62 -10.89 16.90
N ILE A 97 11.79 -11.40 16.49
CA ILE A 97 12.87 -11.76 17.42
C ILE A 97 13.41 -10.52 18.14
N TYR A 98 13.83 -9.51 17.40
CA TYR A 98 14.46 -8.32 17.98
C TYR A 98 13.47 -7.45 18.77
N ALA A 99 12.20 -7.38 18.33
CA ALA A 99 11.14 -6.73 19.11
C ALA A 99 10.90 -7.44 20.45
N ALA A 100 10.91 -8.76 20.48
CA ALA A 100 10.77 -9.53 21.72
C ALA A 100 11.98 -9.34 22.65
N GLU A 101 13.20 -9.33 22.10
CA GLU A 101 14.42 -9.05 22.87
C GLU A 101 14.40 -7.64 23.47
N TYR A 102 13.98 -6.64 22.70
CA TYR A 102 13.81 -5.28 23.19
C TYR A 102 12.75 -5.19 24.29
N ALA A 103 11.57 -5.77 24.06
CA ALA A 103 10.47 -5.75 25.02
C ALA A 103 10.81 -6.42 26.36
N ALA A 104 11.68 -7.44 26.33
CA ALA A 104 12.15 -8.13 27.55
C ALA A 104 13.06 -7.23 28.44
N GLN A 105 13.62 -6.16 27.89
CA GLN A 105 14.56 -5.27 28.56
C GLN A 105 13.99 -3.86 28.77
N ALA A 106 12.94 -3.52 28.03
CA ALA A 106 12.33 -2.19 28.10
C ALA A 106 11.43 -2.07 29.32
N ASP A 107 11.50 -0.93 29.99
CA ASP A 107 10.53 -0.57 31.00
C ASP A 107 9.18 -0.25 30.38
N TRP A 108 8.12 -0.51 31.14
CA TRP A 108 6.77 -0.11 30.75
C TRP A 108 6.68 1.43 30.75
N VAL A 109 6.28 2.00 29.62
CA VAL A 109 6.04 3.43 29.48
C VAL A 109 4.55 3.72 29.68
N GLU A 110 4.21 4.60 30.60
CA GLU A 110 2.84 5.06 30.76
C GLU A 110 2.42 5.88 29.53
N LEU A 111 1.22 5.62 29.05
CA LEU A 111 0.64 6.40 27.97
C LEU A 111 0.33 7.82 28.48
N PRO A 112 0.56 8.86 27.67
CA PRO A 112 0.18 10.22 28.05
C PRO A 112 -1.34 10.29 28.26
N GLU A 113 -1.77 10.97 29.32
CA GLU A 113 -3.19 11.20 29.58
C GLU A 113 -3.82 11.93 28.38
N GLY A 114 -4.93 11.39 27.89
CA GLY A 114 -5.65 11.95 26.75
C GLY A 114 -4.93 11.78 25.40
N GLY A 115 -3.97 10.88 25.30
CA GLY A 115 -3.26 10.62 24.04
C GLY A 115 -4.18 10.17 22.89
N GLU A 116 -5.35 9.59 23.20
CA GLU A 116 -6.38 9.21 22.23
C GLU A 116 -7.24 10.39 21.74
N LEU A 117 -7.30 11.49 22.47
CA LEU A 117 -8.22 12.61 22.21
C LEU A 117 -8.15 13.18 20.80
N PRO A 118 -6.97 13.40 20.20
CA PRO A 118 -6.89 13.91 18.82
C PRO A 118 -7.57 12.96 17.80
N THR A 119 -7.44 11.65 17.99
CA THR A 119 -8.06 10.65 17.12
C THR A 119 -9.57 10.60 17.33
N VAL A 120 -10.02 10.63 18.57
CA VAL A 120 -11.46 10.67 18.90
C VAL A 120 -12.10 11.92 18.34
N GLU A 121 -11.48 13.08 18.54
CA GLU A 121 -11.96 14.36 17.98
C GLU A 121 -12.05 14.33 16.45
N HIS A 122 -11.02 13.80 15.79
CA HIS A 122 -11.04 13.65 14.34
C HIS A 122 -12.20 12.76 13.86
N ILE A 123 -12.43 11.63 14.50
CA ILE A 123 -13.54 10.72 14.18
C ILE A 123 -14.88 11.41 14.39
N GLU A 124 -15.08 12.09 15.52
CA GLU A 124 -16.35 12.78 15.80
C GLU A 124 -16.60 13.95 14.85
N ASN A 125 -15.55 14.67 14.45
CA ASN A 125 -15.63 15.71 13.42
C ASN A 125 -16.11 15.14 12.09
N LEU A 126 -15.57 14.00 11.65
CA LEU A 126 -16.01 13.31 10.44
C LEU A 126 -17.46 12.82 10.57
N ARG A 127 -17.84 12.21 11.70
CA ARG A 127 -19.20 11.72 11.93
C ARG A 127 -20.25 12.84 11.96
N SER A 128 -19.86 14.00 12.43
CA SER A 128 -20.73 15.19 12.49
C SER A 128 -20.66 16.09 11.25
N ALA A 129 -19.77 15.77 10.31
CA ALA A 129 -19.55 16.57 9.10
C ALA A 129 -20.85 16.67 8.25
N THR A 130 -21.17 17.89 7.84
CA THR A 130 -22.38 18.24 7.08
C THR A 130 -22.06 19.00 5.80
N GLY A 131 -20.85 18.86 5.28
CA GLY A 131 -20.41 19.50 4.05
C GLY A 131 -21.19 19.05 2.81
N SER A 132 -20.89 19.62 1.68
CA SER A 132 -21.55 19.33 0.40
C SER A 132 -20.83 18.27 -0.43
N GLU A 133 -19.59 17.93 -0.08
CA GLU A 133 -18.77 16.96 -0.82
C GLU A 133 -19.06 15.52 -0.38
N ARG A 134 -19.10 14.61 -1.36
CA ARG A 134 -19.23 13.18 -1.08
C ARG A 134 -17.86 12.53 -1.08
N VAL A 135 -17.54 11.75 -0.05
CA VAL A 135 -16.28 11.00 0.03
C VAL A 135 -16.08 10.07 -1.19
N ALA A 136 -17.17 9.49 -1.71
CA ALA A 136 -17.12 8.62 -2.88
C ALA A 136 -16.64 9.35 -4.15
N ASP A 137 -17.06 10.62 -4.33
CA ASP A 137 -16.69 11.41 -5.51
C ASP A 137 -15.21 11.83 -5.42
N ILE A 138 -14.75 12.28 -4.25
CA ILE A 138 -13.33 12.58 -4.00
C ILE A 138 -12.46 11.33 -4.25
N ARG A 139 -12.90 10.16 -3.78
CA ARG A 139 -12.17 8.90 -4.00
C ARG A 139 -12.11 8.53 -5.48
N ALA A 140 -13.22 8.66 -6.20
CA ALA A 140 -13.27 8.35 -7.64
C ALA A 140 -12.31 9.25 -8.43
N GLU A 141 -12.33 10.55 -8.17
CA GLU A 141 -11.43 11.51 -8.82
C GLU A 141 -9.94 11.26 -8.46
N LEU A 142 -9.65 10.89 -7.21
CA LEU A 142 -8.30 10.52 -6.80
C LEU A 142 -7.82 9.28 -7.58
N GLN A 143 -8.65 8.23 -7.66
CA GLN A 143 -8.32 7.01 -8.39
C GLN A 143 -8.09 7.29 -9.87
N GLU A 144 -8.96 8.08 -10.51
CA GLU A 144 -8.83 8.49 -11.91
C GLU A 144 -7.52 9.26 -12.16
N SER A 145 -7.19 10.23 -11.30
CA SER A 145 -5.94 10.98 -11.39
C SER A 145 -4.71 10.08 -11.21
N MET A 146 -4.74 9.16 -10.26
CA MET A 146 -3.66 8.22 -10.04
C MET A 146 -3.48 7.26 -11.21
N ASP A 147 -4.58 6.79 -11.81
CA ASP A 147 -4.53 5.95 -13.01
C ASP A 147 -4.01 6.68 -14.23
N ALA A 148 -4.37 7.96 -14.41
CA ALA A 148 -3.95 8.74 -15.55
C ALA A 148 -2.50 9.22 -15.47
N ASP A 149 -2.06 9.68 -14.30
CA ASP A 149 -0.83 10.43 -14.14
C ASP A 149 0.28 9.68 -13.36
N MET A 150 -0.06 8.67 -12.56
CA MET A 150 0.87 7.99 -11.65
C MET A 150 1.02 6.48 -11.90
N GLN A 151 0.59 6.00 -13.05
CA GLN A 151 0.76 4.61 -13.47
C GLN A 151 2.20 4.27 -13.89
N VAL A 152 2.37 3.24 -14.69
CA VAL A 152 3.69 2.68 -15.10
C VAL A 152 4.55 3.72 -15.81
N PHE A 153 3.96 4.57 -16.65
CA PHE A 153 4.65 5.63 -17.38
C PHE A 153 4.39 6.98 -16.69
N ARG A 154 5.46 7.60 -16.25
CA ARG A 154 5.41 8.86 -15.50
C ARG A 154 6.46 9.82 -16.04
N ASP A 155 6.14 11.08 -16.12
CA ASP A 155 7.03 12.19 -16.40
C ASP A 155 6.81 13.34 -15.40
N GLU A 156 7.60 14.39 -15.49
CA GLU A 156 7.52 15.51 -14.58
C GLU A 156 6.16 16.20 -14.64
N ASP A 157 5.58 16.32 -15.83
CA ASP A 157 4.30 17.01 -16.02
C ASP A 157 3.13 16.20 -15.43
N SER A 158 3.11 14.89 -15.63
CA SER A 158 2.10 14.00 -15.04
C SER A 158 2.17 13.99 -13.53
N ILE A 159 3.38 13.90 -12.96
CA ILE A 159 3.58 13.95 -11.49
C ILE A 159 3.09 15.30 -10.92
N ARG A 160 3.37 16.41 -11.59
CA ARG A 160 2.91 17.74 -11.16
C ARG A 160 1.39 17.87 -11.21
N ARG A 161 0.74 17.32 -12.25
CA ARG A 161 -0.73 17.29 -12.33
C ARG A 161 -1.34 16.47 -11.18
N ALA A 162 -0.81 15.28 -10.92
CA ALA A 162 -1.25 14.42 -9.82
C ALA A 162 -1.10 15.14 -8.46
N LEU A 163 0.03 15.79 -8.22
CA LEU A 163 0.26 16.56 -7.00
C LEU A 163 -0.76 17.69 -6.84
N ALA A 164 -0.98 18.48 -7.88
CA ALA A 164 -1.97 19.56 -7.86
C ALA A 164 -3.39 19.02 -7.60
N LYS A 165 -3.74 17.88 -8.21
CA LYS A 165 -5.05 17.24 -7.98
C LYS A 165 -5.20 16.72 -6.55
N ILE A 166 -4.17 16.16 -5.95
CA ILE A 166 -4.17 15.73 -4.54
C ILE A 166 -4.40 16.92 -3.61
N GLU A 167 -3.74 18.05 -3.85
CA GLU A 167 -3.92 19.25 -3.03
C GLU A 167 -5.34 19.85 -3.19
N GLU A 168 -5.90 19.85 -4.40
CA GLU A 168 -7.30 20.22 -4.63
C GLU A 168 -8.26 19.33 -3.85
N LEU A 169 -8.10 18.00 -3.99
CA LEU A 169 -8.97 17.02 -3.32
C LEU A 169 -8.85 17.09 -1.81
N ARG A 170 -7.65 17.34 -1.29
CA ARG A 170 -7.40 17.56 0.14
C ARG A 170 -8.18 18.76 0.66
N GLY A 171 -8.18 19.88 -0.08
CA GLY A 171 -8.99 21.04 0.28
C GLY A 171 -10.50 20.74 0.26
N ARG A 172 -10.98 19.98 -0.71
CA ARG A 172 -12.39 19.56 -0.80
C ARG A 172 -12.78 18.57 0.31
N TYR A 173 -11.85 17.75 0.77
CA TYR A 173 -12.07 16.79 1.87
C TYR A 173 -12.47 17.50 3.17
N GLU A 174 -12.04 18.73 3.41
CA GLU A 174 -12.45 19.52 4.58
C GLU A 174 -13.97 19.86 4.57
N ASN A 175 -14.64 19.69 3.42
CA ASN A 175 -16.06 19.97 3.24
C ASN A 175 -16.90 18.72 2.94
N VAL A 176 -16.48 17.58 3.44
CA VAL A 176 -17.22 16.31 3.24
C VAL A 176 -18.46 16.20 4.13
N SER A 177 -19.37 15.33 3.71
CA SER A 177 -20.43 14.81 4.56
C SER A 177 -20.36 13.29 4.63
N VAL A 178 -20.56 12.74 5.83
CA VAL A 178 -20.65 11.30 6.06
C VAL A 178 -22.12 10.96 6.31
N GLN A 179 -22.71 10.23 5.36
CA GLN A 179 -24.13 9.88 5.39
C GLN A 179 -24.36 8.51 6.05
N ASP A 180 -23.38 7.64 6.00
CA ASP A 180 -23.39 6.32 6.63
C ASP A 180 -22.80 6.45 8.04
N LYS A 181 -23.70 6.33 9.06
CA LYS A 181 -23.40 6.59 10.48
C LYS A 181 -23.55 5.33 11.30
#